data_59aec5e5b2324b62667ab4f8145c1984
#
_entry.id   59aec5e5b2324b62667ab4f8145c1984
#
_cell.length_a   1.000
_cell.length_b   1.000
_cell.length_c   1.000
_cell.angle_alpha   90.00
_cell.angle_beta   90.00
_cell.angle_gamma   90.00
#
_symmetry.space_group_name_H-M   'P 1'
#
loop_
_entity.id
_entity.type
_entity.pdbx_description
1 polymer ?
#
loop_
_entity_poly.entity_id
_entity_poly.type
_entity_poly.pdbx_seq_one_letter_code
_entity_poly.pdbx_strand_id
1 'polypeptide(L)'
;MFKFNIIDLKKLNTKNYSFQNIRHHEIEAIRQLRNNNLSLLRQNRKLKKQEQWKYFFNTIRKSLILKKPEIIIFSFYFNSIFIGYGGFVYIDWLKKKAELSYLSLNNRLLLKNKHKKDLFSFLYNVKKIATEQLKLKYLYSETYFSRKNHIKILEDFGFKLIKKKTTNKNYSIIHELKL
;
A
#
# COMPACT_ATOMS: atom_id res chain seq x y z
N MET A 1 19.71 -6.19 -9.94
CA MET A 1 18.32 -5.78 -9.62
C MET A 1 17.96 -6.37 -8.26
N PHE A 2 17.63 -5.55 -7.27
CA PHE A 2 17.22 -6.04 -5.94
C PHE A 2 15.83 -6.66 -6.02
N LYS A 3 15.64 -7.84 -5.47
CA LYS A 3 14.36 -8.56 -5.41
C LYS A 3 14.04 -8.90 -3.97
N PHE A 4 12.76 -9.00 -3.65
CA PHE A 4 12.34 -9.58 -2.37
C PHE A 4 12.75 -11.05 -2.31
N ASN A 5 13.39 -11.45 -1.22
CA ASN A 5 13.75 -12.85 -1.01
C ASN A 5 12.53 -13.75 -0.76
N ILE A 6 11.42 -13.14 -0.33
CA ILE A 6 10.22 -13.85 0.17
C ILE A 6 8.99 -13.65 -0.72
N ILE A 7 9.07 -12.83 -1.78
CA ILE A 7 7.93 -12.56 -2.69
C ILE A 7 8.35 -12.69 -4.14
N ASP A 8 7.61 -13.50 -4.87
CA ASP A 8 7.67 -13.58 -6.32
C ASP A 8 6.62 -12.68 -6.96
N LEU A 9 7.02 -11.45 -7.31
CA LEU A 9 6.14 -10.47 -7.94
C LEU A 9 5.69 -10.86 -9.36
N LYS A 10 6.41 -11.76 -10.06
CA LYS A 10 6.04 -12.17 -11.42
C LYS A 10 4.71 -12.91 -11.44
N LYS A 11 4.38 -13.66 -10.38
CA LYS A 11 3.11 -14.38 -10.24
C LYS A 11 1.88 -13.48 -10.07
N LEU A 12 2.08 -12.17 -9.93
CA LEU A 12 1.02 -11.20 -9.66
C LEU A 12 0.67 -10.36 -10.88
N ASN A 13 1.45 -10.47 -11.94
CA ASN A 13 1.22 -9.69 -13.14
C ASN A 13 -0.02 -10.22 -13.87
N THR A 14 -0.96 -9.32 -14.12
CA THR A 14 -2.09 -9.54 -15.02
C THR A 14 -1.80 -8.89 -16.38
N LYS A 15 -2.69 -9.05 -17.35
CA LYS A 15 -2.55 -8.41 -18.67
C LYS A 15 -2.27 -6.90 -18.56
N ASN A 16 -2.93 -6.21 -17.62
CA ASN A 16 -2.88 -4.75 -17.54
C ASN A 16 -2.18 -4.22 -16.28
N TYR A 17 -2.17 -5.00 -15.19
CA TYR A 17 -1.59 -4.56 -13.92
C TYR A 17 -0.34 -5.35 -13.58
N SER A 18 0.68 -4.66 -13.07
CA SER A 18 1.90 -5.29 -12.60
C SER A 18 2.45 -4.63 -11.33
N PHE A 19 3.17 -5.43 -10.55
CA PHE A 19 3.87 -5.00 -9.36
C PHE A 19 5.37 -5.14 -9.58
N GLN A 20 6.13 -4.15 -9.15
CA GLN A 20 7.58 -4.14 -9.27
C GLN A 20 8.21 -3.57 -8.00
N ASN A 21 9.44 -3.96 -7.71
CA ASN A 21 10.21 -3.28 -6.68
C ASN A 21 10.36 -1.81 -7.03
N ILE A 22 10.27 -0.94 -6.02
CA ILE A 22 10.46 0.50 -6.22
C ILE A 22 11.83 0.76 -6.83
N ARG A 23 11.85 1.48 -7.95
CA ARG A 23 13.05 1.87 -8.67
C ARG A 23 13.55 3.25 -8.19
N HIS A 24 14.83 3.53 -8.37
CA HIS A 24 15.42 4.79 -7.93
C HIS A 24 14.72 6.03 -8.53
N HIS A 25 14.36 6.00 -9.81
CA HIS A 25 13.68 7.12 -10.47
C HIS A 25 12.24 7.34 -9.97
N GLU A 26 11.65 6.38 -9.27
CA GLU A 26 10.30 6.49 -8.71
C GLU A 26 10.28 7.13 -7.32
N ILE A 27 11.43 7.21 -6.64
CA ILE A 27 11.53 7.73 -5.26
C ILE A 27 10.99 9.16 -5.19
N GLU A 28 11.36 9.99 -6.16
CA GLU A 28 10.90 11.38 -6.21
C GLU A 28 9.42 11.48 -6.57
N ALA A 29 8.94 10.67 -7.51
CA ALA A 29 7.52 10.61 -7.85
C ALA A 29 6.67 10.17 -6.64
N ILE A 30 7.14 9.19 -5.87
CA ILE A 30 6.50 8.75 -4.61
C ILE A 30 6.49 9.89 -3.59
N ARG A 31 7.60 10.64 -3.43
CA ARG A 31 7.65 11.78 -2.52
C ARG A 31 6.62 12.85 -2.89
N GLN A 32 6.57 13.23 -4.17
CA GLN A 32 5.61 14.21 -4.68
C GLN A 32 4.17 13.72 -4.48
N LEU A 33 3.90 12.45 -4.79
CA LEU A 33 2.60 11.84 -4.59
C LEU A 33 2.17 11.90 -3.11
N ARG A 34 3.07 11.60 -2.17
CA ARG A 34 2.81 11.73 -0.73
C ARG A 34 2.54 13.18 -0.33
N ASN A 35 3.37 14.10 -0.79
CA ASN A 35 3.26 15.53 -0.45
C ASN A 35 1.99 16.18 -1.01
N ASN A 36 1.51 15.72 -2.15
CA ASN A 36 0.27 16.19 -2.75
C ASN A 36 -1.00 15.58 -2.11
N ASN A 37 -0.83 14.58 -1.23
CA ASN A 37 -1.93 13.85 -0.60
C ASN A 37 -1.82 13.81 0.93
N LEU A 38 -1.33 14.87 1.56
CA LEU A 38 -1.15 14.94 3.02
C LEU A 38 -2.44 14.68 3.80
N SER A 39 -3.57 15.17 3.29
CA SER A 39 -4.88 14.96 3.91
C SER A 39 -5.35 13.49 3.91
N LEU A 40 -4.75 12.66 3.08
CA LEU A 40 -5.07 11.22 2.99
C LEU A 40 -4.13 10.34 3.82
N LEU A 41 -3.06 10.93 4.37
CA LEU A 41 -1.97 10.20 5.02
C LEU A 41 -1.83 10.62 6.48
N ARG A 42 -1.27 9.73 7.29
CA ARG A 42 -0.84 10.04 8.68
C ARG A 42 0.38 10.97 8.74
N GLN A 43 0.90 11.35 7.59
CA GLN A 43 1.99 12.32 7.44
C GLN A 43 1.45 13.73 7.74
N ASN A 44 2.12 14.47 8.64
CA ASN A 44 1.67 15.78 9.10
C ASN A 44 2.37 16.96 8.41
N ARG A 45 3.41 16.71 7.63
CA ARG A 45 4.16 17.73 6.87
C ARG A 45 4.71 17.18 5.55
N LYS A 46 5.10 18.07 4.67
CA LYS A 46 5.78 17.68 3.42
C LYS A 46 7.15 17.08 3.71
N LEU A 47 7.46 16.00 3.02
CA LEU A 47 8.77 15.34 3.06
C LEU A 47 9.78 16.08 2.19
N LYS A 48 10.98 16.31 2.72
CA LYS A 48 12.14 16.77 1.94
C LYS A 48 12.68 15.62 1.09
N LYS A 49 13.37 15.96 -0.01
CA LYS A 49 13.97 14.97 -0.90
C LYS A 49 14.90 14.00 -0.15
N GLN A 50 15.80 14.55 0.67
CA GLN A 50 16.74 13.75 1.47
C GLN A 50 16.06 12.76 2.43
N GLU A 51 14.94 13.16 3.05
CA GLU A 51 14.18 12.29 3.98
C GLU A 51 13.58 11.10 3.25
N GLN A 52 13.00 11.34 2.07
CA GLN A 52 12.43 10.26 1.25
C GLN A 52 13.52 9.30 0.76
N TRP A 53 14.69 9.82 0.33
CA TRP A 53 15.81 9.00 -0.08
C TRP A 53 16.37 8.18 1.08
N LYS A 54 16.57 8.81 2.25
CA LYS A 54 17.01 8.10 3.47
C LYS A 54 16.05 6.98 3.87
N TYR A 55 14.75 7.24 3.82
CA TYR A 55 13.72 6.22 4.09
C TYR A 55 13.80 5.07 3.07
N PHE A 56 13.93 5.37 1.79
CA PHE A 56 14.07 4.35 0.76
C PHE A 56 15.27 3.44 1.02
N PHE A 57 16.46 4.00 1.23
CA PHE A 57 17.67 3.20 1.41
C PHE A 57 17.70 2.45 2.74
N ASN A 58 17.30 3.11 3.82
CA ASN A 58 17.45 2.56 5.17
C ASN A 58 16.29 1.65 5.58
N THR A 59 15.15 1.75 4.93
CA THR A 59 13.95 0.98 5.27
C THR A 59 13.52 0.09 4.12
N ILE A 60 13.12 0.68 2.98
CA ILE A 60 12.53 -0.09 1.87
C ILE A 60 13.55 -1.05 1.26
N ARG A 61 14.75 -0.53 0.91
CA ARG A 61 15.79 -1.36 0.29
C ARG A 61 16.28 -2.47 1.23
N LYS A 62 16.45 -2.16 2.52
CA LYS A 62 16.85 -3.17 3.50
C LYS A 62 15.81 -4.28 3.67
N SER A 63 14.52 -3.94 3.57
CA SER A 63 13.44 -4.94 3.68
C SER A 63 13.49 -6.01 2.60
N LEU A 64 14.07 -5.72 1.43
CA LEU A 64 14.13 -6.66 0.31
C LEU A 64 14.95 -7.93 0.63
N ILE A 65 15.95 -7.83 1.50
CA ILE A 65 16.87 -8.93 1.83
C ILE A 65 16.52 -9.65 3.13
N LEU A 66 15.59 -9.11 3.93
CA LEU A 66 15.22 -9.70 5.21
C LEU A 66 14.27 -10.90 5.02
N LYS A 67 14.44 -11.94 5.83
CA LYS A 67 13.50 -13.08 5.89
C LYS A 67 12.15 -12.71 6.53
N LYS A 68 12.14 -11.76 7.47
CA LYS A 68 10.95 -11.27 8.17
C LYS A 68 10.95 -9.74 8.21
N PRO A 69 10.77 -9.04 7.08
CA PRO A 69 10.72 -7.59 7.07
C PRO A 69 9.45 -7.07 7.74
N GLU A 70 9.53 -5.92 8.40
CA GLU A 70 8.36 -5.23 8.94
C GLU A 70 7.56 -4.46 7.86
N ILE A 71 8.18 -4.28 6.69
CA ILE A 71 7.61 -3.49 5.60
C ILE A 71 7.93 -4.14 4.25
N ILE A 72 6.92 -4.22 3.39
CA ILE A 72 7.04 -4.72 2.02
C ILE A 72 6.22 -3.81 1.13
N ILE A 73 6.89 -2.92 0.39
CA ILE A 73 6.25 -1.94 -0.49
C ILE A 73 6.79 -2.08 -1.90
N PHE A 74 5.91 -1.99 -2.86
CA PHE A 74 6.19 -2.08 -4.29
C PHE A 74 5.48 -0.99 -5.08
N SER A 75 6.00 -0.71 -6.26
CA SER A 75 5.37 0.14 -7.26
C SER A 75 4.27 -0.62 -7.98
N PHE A 76 3.20 0.08 -8.31
CA PHE A 76 2.02 -0.44 -8.98
C PHE A 76 1.84 0.23 -10.33
N TYR A 77 1.65 -0.58 -11.37
CA TYR A 77 1.57 -0.14 -12.76
C TYR A 77 0.29 -0.58 -13.43
N PHE A 78 -0.15 0.24 -14.38
CA PHE A 78 -1.21 -0.10 -15.32
C PHE A 78 -0.69 0.14 -16.75
N ASN A 79 -0.71 -0.88 -17.61
CA ASN A 79 -0.14 -0.85 -18.96
C ASN A 79 1.30 -0.28 -18.98
N SER A 80 2.16 -0.78 -18.08
CA SER A 80 3.55 -0.35 -17.89
C SER A 80 3.76 1.10 -17.43
N ILE A 81 2.68 1.85 -17.14
CA ILE A 81 2.73 3.20 -16.60
C ILE A 81 2.62 3.12 -15.07
N PHE A 82 3.53 3.78 -14.34
CA PHE A 82 3.46 3.92 -12.90
C PHE A 82 2.16 4.65 -12.50
N ILE A 83 1.34 4.02 -11.66
CA ILE A 83 0.06 4.57 -11.21
C ILE A 83 -0.03 4.76 -9.71
N GLY A 84 0.93 4.29 -8.95
CA GLY A 84 0.96 4.39 -7.52
C GLY A 84 1.91 3.39 -6.87
N TYR A 85 1.82 3.29 -5.56
CA TYR A 85 2.61 2.36 -4.78
C TYR A 85 1.82 1.89 -3.56
N GLY A 86 2.25 0.78 -2.99
CA GLY A 86 1.64 0.23 -1.78
C GLY A 86 2.20 -1.11 -1.41
N GLY A 87 1.58 -1.76 -0.44
CA GLY A 87 2.00 -3.06 0.07
C GLY A 87 1.65 -3.23 1.54
N PHE A 88 2.52 -3.88 2.28
CA PHE A 88 2.34 -4.23 3.68
C PHE A 88 3.26 -3.38 4.56
N VAL A 89 2.71 -2.85 5.62
CA VAL A 89 3.45 -2.13 6.67
C VAL A 89 3.07 -2.69 8.03
N TYR A 90 3.93 -2.50 9.03
CA TYR A 90 3.70 -3.03 10.38
C TYR A 90 3.39 -4.52 10.38
N ILE A 91 4.17 -5.32 9.62
CA ILE A 91 3.99 -6.77 9.56
C ILE A 91 4.35 -7.38 10.92
N ASP A 92 3.34 -7.95 11.57
CA ASP A 92 3.51 -8.72 12.80
C ASP A 92 3.52 -10.21 12.44
N TRP A 93 4.70 -10.78 12.35
CA TRP A 93 4.92 -12.17 11.96
C TRP A 93 4.40 -13.18 12.98
N LEU A 94 4.37 -12.81 14.27
CA LEU A 94 3.83 -13.67 15.33
C LEU A 94 2.31 -13.75 15.26
N LYS A 95 1.66 -12.60 15.12
CA LYS A 95 0.20 -12.51 14.99
C LYS A 95 -0.28 -12.75 13.57
N LYS A 96 0.63 -12.94 12.61
CA LYS A 96 0.35 -13.18 11.17
C LYS A 96 -0.59 -12.13 10.60
N LYS A 97 -0.31 -10.86 10.83
CA LYS A 97 -1.11 -9.73 10.35
C LYS A 97 -0.26 -8.58 9.81
N ALA A 98 -0.84 -7.78 8.92
CA ALA A 98 -0.18 -6.60 8.38
C ALA A 98 -1.19 -5.49 8.08
N GLU A 99 -0.75 -4.22 8.14
CA GLU A 99 -1.51 -3.10 7.63
C GLU A 99 -1.24 -2.91 6.14
N LEU A 100 -2.31 -2.65 5.38
CA LEU A 100 -2.19 -2.29 3.97
C LEU A 100 -1.91 -0.80 3.81
N SER A 101 -0.91 -0.48 3.02
CA SER A 101 -0.62 0.86 2.54
C SER A 101 -0.92 0.93 1.04
N TYR A 102 -1.67 1.95 0.60
CA TYR A 102 -1.97 2.18 -0.81
C TYR A 102 -2.15 3.66 -1.10
N LEU A 103 -1.45 4.13 -2.12
CA LEU A 103 -1.62 5.48 -2.65
C LEU A 103 -1.42 5.46 -4.16
N SER A 104 -2.40 5.98 -4.90
CA SER A 104 -2.33 6.12 -6.36
C SER A 104 -2.29 7.57 -6.81
N LEU A 105 -1.92 7.80 -8.05
CA LEU A 105 -1.86 9.13 -8.66
C LEU A 105 -3.21 9.86 -8.57
N ASN A 106 -3.18 11.18 -8.40
CA ASN A 106 -4.38 11.99 -8.19
C ASN A 106 -5.39 11.90 -9.34
N ASN A 107 -4.91 11.87 -10.58
CA ASN A 107 -5.76 11.69 -11.76
C ASN A 107 -6.49 10.33 -11.80
N ARG A 108 -6.07 9.37 -10.99
CA ARG A 108 -6.75 8.09 -10.83
C ARG A 108 -7.64 8.08 -9.59
N LEU A 109 -7.20 8.71 -8.49
CA LEU A 109 -7.98 8.84 -7.25
C LEU A 109 -9.29 9.61 -7.46
N LEU A 110 -9.26 10.67 -8.28
CA LEU A 110 -10.42 11.53 -8.56
C LEU A 110 -11.46 10.86 -9.45
N LEU A 111 -11.06 9.90 -10.28
CA LEU A 111 -11.96 9.17 -11.18
C LEU A 111 -12.48 7.91 -10.49
N LYS A 112 -13.67 7.98 -9.89
CA LYS A 112 -14.28 6.90 -9.07
C LYS A 112 -14.14 5.51 -9.68
N ASN A 113 -14.48 5.36 -10.96
CA ASN A 113 -14.42 4.06 -11.66
C ASN A 113 -12.98 3.55 -11.84
N LYS A 114 -12.03 4.44 -12.16
CA LYS A 114 -10.61 4.07 -12.27
C LYS A 114 -10.06 3.70 -10.90
N HIS A 115 -10.32 4.53 -9.89
CA HIS A 115 -9.90 4.24 -8.53
C HIS A 115 -10.44 2.91 -8.01
N LYS A 116 -11.73 2.61 -8.27
CA LYS A 116 -12.32 1.31 -7.90
C LYS A 116 -11.59 0.15 -8.57
N LYS A 117 -11.39 0.20 -9.89
CA LYS A 117 -10.68 -0.86 -10.63
C LYS A 117 -9.25 -1.06 -10.15
N ASP A 118 -8.51 0.03 -9.95
CA ASP A 118 -7.12 0.00 -9.50
C ASP A 118 -7.01 -0.58 -8.09
N LEU A 119 -7.85 -0.11 -7.16
CA LEU A 119 -7.81 -0.58 -5.78
C LEU A 119 -8.25 -2.04 -5.67
N PHE A 120 -9.29 -2.48 -6.41
CA PHE A 120 -9.66 -3.89 -6.46
C PHE A 120 -8.54 -4.78 -6.99
N SER A 121 -7.88 -4.39 -8.09
CA SER A 121 -6.73 -5.12 -8.61
C SER A 121 -5.59 -5.18 -7.61
N PHE A 122 -5.30 -4.06 -6.93
CA PHE A 122 -4.30 -4.02 -5.87
C PHE A 122 -4.67 -4.97 -4.73
N LEU A 123 -5.88 -4.88 -4.18
CA LEU A 123 -6.36 -5.70 -3.07
C LEU A 123 -6.35 -7.20 -3.39
N TYR A 124 -6.77 -7.57 -4.59
CA TYR A 124 -6.72 -8.95 -5.06
C TYR A 124 -5.30 -9.52 -5.00
N ASN A 125 -4.33 -8.78 -5.56
CA ASN A 125 -2.95 -9.23 -5.61
C ASN A 125 -2.27 -9.23 -4.23
N VAL A 126 -2.49 -8.21 -3.40
CA VAL A 126 -1.93 -8.21 -2.04
C VAL A 126 -2.56 -9.30 -1.17
N LYS A 127 -3.84 -9.61 -1.35
CA LYS A 127 -4.48 -10.77 -0.69
C LYS A 127 -3.76 -12.06 -1.08
N LYS A 128 -3.50 -12.28 -2.37
CA LYS A 128 -2.78 -13.45 -2.88
C LYS A 128 -1.36 -13.53 -2.30
N ILE A 129 -0.60 -12.43 -2.27
CA ILE A 129 0.72 -12.41 -1.60
C ILE A 129 0.58 -12.78 -0.12
N ALA A 130 -0.34 -12.15 0.57
CA ALA A 130 -0.52 -12.35 2.01
C ALA A 130 -0.82 -13.81 2.37
N THR A 131 -1.73 -14.45 1.62
CA THR A 131 -2.12 -15.85 1.85
C THR A 131 -1.07 -16.84 1.38
N GLU A 132 -0.64 -16.72 0.12
CA GLU A 132 0.16 -17.77 -0.52
C GLU A 132 1.64 -17.68 -0.19
N GLN A 133 2.18 -16.45 -0.07
CA GLN A 133 3.62 -16.25 0.08
C GLN A 133 4.03 -15.85 1.50
N LEU A 134 3.27 -14.96 2.16
CA LEU A 134 3.59 -14.50 3.51
C LEU A 134 2.91 -15.31 4.62
N LYS A 135 1.91 -16.13 4.29
CA LYS A 135 1.14 -16.95 5.25
C LYS A 135 0.53 -16.09 6.38
N LEU A 136 0.09 -14.88 6.05
CA LEU A 136 -0.64 -14.02 6.96
C LEU A 136 -2.08 -14.55 7.14
N LYS A 137 -2.72 -14.16 8.25
CA LYS A 137 -4.11 -14.51 8.57
C LYS A 137 -5.04 -13.31 8.48
N TYR A 138 -4.50 -12.10 8.65
CA TYR A 138 -5.29 -10.88 8.70
C TYR A 138 -4.59 -9.74 7.95
N LEU A 139 -5.38 -8.98 7.20
CA LEU A 139 -4.99 -7.67 6.67
C LEU A 139 -5.87 -6.62 7.30
N TYR A 140 -5.29 -5.49 7.70
CA TYR A 140 -6.07 -4.36 8.17
C TYR A 140 -5.71 -3.09 7.40
N SER A 141 -6.61 -2.13 7.42
CA SER A 141 -6.41 -0.82 6.79
C SER A 141 -6.96 0.26 7.70
N GLU A 142 -6.14 1.25 8.07
CA GLU A 142 -6.59 2.46 8.75
C GLU A 142 -6.83 3.55 7.71
N THR A 143 -8.06 4.02 7.59
CA THR A 143 -8.49 4.99 6.59
C THR A 143 -9.21 6.16 7.23
N TYR A 144 -8.87 7.40 6.87
CA TYR A 144 -9.62 8.57 7.33
C TYR A 144 -11.05 8.53 6.83
N PHE A 145 -12.00 8.90 7.69
CA PHE A 145 -13.43 8.88 7.41
C PHE A 145 -13.82 9.72 6.18
N SER A 146 -13.07 10.78 5.90
CA SER A 146 -13.25 11.62 4.70
C SER A 146 -13.12 10.85 3.38
N ARG A 147 -12.41 9.70 3.38
CA ARG A 147 -12.18 8.87 2.18
C ARG A 147 -13.33 7.88 1.94
N LYS A 148 -14.58 8.35 1.95
CA LYS A 148 -15.80 7.51 1.85
C LYS A 148 -15.76 6.50 0.69
N ASN A 149 -15.31 6.94 -0.48
CA ASN A 149 -15.18 6.08 -1.65
C ASN A 149 -14.19 4.92 -1.44
N HIS A 150 -13.05 5.22 -0.81
CA HIS A 150 -12.03 4.21 -0.51
C HIS A 150 -12.54 3.20 0.52
N ILE A 151 -13.21 3.69 1.56
CA ILE A 151 -13.85 2.86 2.59
C ILE A 151 -14.86 1.90 1.94
N LYS A 152 -15.78 2.43 1.12
CA LYS A 152 -16.75 1.59 0.42
C LYS A 152 -16.10 0.51 -0.44
N ILE A 153 -14.98 0.82 -1.11
CA ILE A 153 -14.26 -0.17 -1.91
C ILE A 153 -13.65 -1.27 -1.02
N LEU A 154 -13.11 -0.93 0.15
CA LEU A 154 -12.62 -1.92 1.11
C LEU A 154 -13.75 -2.85 1.58
N GLU A 155 -14.91 -2.28 1.93
CA GLU A 155 -16.10 -3.03 2.35
C GLU A 155 -16.63 -3.91 1.23
N ASP A 156 -16.77 -3.40 0.00
CA ASP A 156 -17.15 -4.16 -1.19
C ASP A 156 -16.17 -5.33 -1.47
N PHE A 157 -14.91 -5.20 -1.09
CA PHE A 157 -13.89 -6.25 -1.23
C PHE A 157 -13.96 -7.31 -0.11
N GLY A 158 -14.69 -7.04 0.97
CA GLY A 158 -14.89 -7.95 2.09
C GLY A 158 -14.18 -7.56 3.39
N PHE A 159 -13.57 -6.37 3.45
CA PHE A 159 -13.09 -5.84 4.73
C PHE A 159 -14.25 -5.49 5.64
N LYS A 160 -14.13 -5.81 6.92
CA LYS A 160 -15.13 -5.52 7.94
C LYS A 160 -14.63 -4.42 8.87
N LEU A 161 -15.51 -3.48 9.23
CA LEU A 161 -15.23 -2.47 10.23
C LEU A 161 -14.99 -3.14 11.58
N ILE A 162 -13.85 -2.86 12.21
CA ILE A 162 -13.53 -3.37 13.55
C ILE A 162 -13.38 -2.27 14.60
N LYS A 163 -12.97 -1.07 14.20
CA LYS A 163 -12.75 0.03 15.15
C LYS A 163 -12.88 1.39 14.50
N LYS A 164 -13.47 2.34 15.24
CA LYS A 164 -13.39 3.77 14.97
C LYS A 164 -12.37 4.38 15.93
N LYS A 165 -11.52 5.27 15.42
CA LYS A 165 -10.45 5.91 16.18
C LYS A 165 -10.54 7.43 15.99
N THR A 166 -10.63 8.14 17.08
CA THR A 166 -10.55 9.61 17.08
C THR A 166 -9.09 10.02 17.24
N THR A 167 -8.60 10.84 16.34
CA THR A 167 -7.29 11.51 16.47
C THR A 167 -7.54 13.00 16.63
N ASN A 168 -6.58 13.74 17.17
CA ASN A 168 -6.72 15.18 17.44
C ASN A 168 -7.14 16.03 16.23
N LYS A 169 -7.14 15.49 15.02
CA LYS A 169 -7.46 16.19 13.77
C LYS A 169 -8.47 15.48 12.89
N ASN A 170 -8.72 14.18 13.04
CA ASN A 170 -9.58 13.41 12.14
C ASN A 170 -10.09 12.13 12.78
N TYR A 171 -11.25 11.67 12.29
CA TYR A 171 -11.71 10.31 12.53
C TYR A 171 -11.07 9.36 11.54
N SER A 172 -10.48 8.28 12.02
CA SER A 172 -10.07 7.15 11.20
C SER A 172 -10.88 5.90 11.52
N ILE A 173 -10.99 5.05 10.53
CA ILE A 173 -11.71 3.79 10.60
C ILE A 173 -10.72 2.67 10.31
N ILE A 174 -10.74 1.65 11.15
CA ILE A 174 -9.93 0.45 10.96
C ILE A 174 -10.84 -0.66 10.45
N HIS A 175 -10.50 -1.16 9.28
CA HIS A 175 -11.12 -2.35 8.68
C HIS A 175 -10.15 -3.52 8.72
N GLU A 176 -10.68 -4.72 8.83
CA GLU A 176 -9.92 -5.97 8.81
C GLU A 176 -10.49 -6.93 7.78
N LEU A 177 -9.62 -7.62 7.09
CA LEU A 177 -9.93 -8.76 6.23
C LEU A 177 -9.28 -10.01 6.81
N LYS A 178 -10.09 -11.01 7.15
CA LYS A 178 -9.61 -12.35 7.43
C LYS A 178 -9.29 -13.05 6.10
N LEU A 179 -8.09 -13.61 6.02
CA LEU A 179 -7.54 -14.25 4.81
C LEU A 179 -7.87 -15.74 4.76
#